data_524dc077b5a649edafbde9f5e2b1f0bc
#
_entry.id   524dc077b5a649edafbde9f5e2b1f0bc
#
_cell.length_a   1.000
_cell.length_b   1.000
_cell.length_c   1.000
_cell.angle_alpha   90.00
_cell.angle_beta   90.00
_cell.angle_gamma   90.00
#
_symmetry.space_group_name_H-M   'P 1'
#
loop_
_entity.id
_entity.type
_entity.pdbx_description
1 polymer ?
#
loop_
_entity_poly.entity_id
_entity_poly.type
_entity_poly.pdbx_seq_one_letter_code
_entity_poly.pdbx_strand_id
1 'polypeptide(L)'
;RRRPLDTKSLMDFRLLRTMVIPVIPAYFLYNTTAGLVSHTWAVALFLILNGLILYIPQYLPSGNKDSRTMSRVDGLLIGLGGALSVLPGVSGIGAMVSIGSVCGVDKKYALENAMTVGIVISACTVVCDVLRIAGSGLEGLTFSLVLAYLGAALASFFGGLLGVKVLRAIVE
;
A
#
# COMPACT_ATOMS: atom_id res chain seq x y z
N ARG A 1 23.49 1.32 21.54
CA ARG A 1 24.01 2.20 20.46
C ARG A 1 23.26 1.83 19.18
N ARG A 2 22.25 2.64 18.80
CA ARG A 2 21.58 2.50 17.50
C ARG A 2 22.59 2.87 16.42
N ARG A 3 22.96 1.91 15.56
CA ARG A 3 23.76 2.21 14.37
C ARG A 3 22.89 3.08 13.43
N PRO A 4 23.47 4.14 12.82
CA PRO A 4 22.74 4.92 11.84
C PRO A 4 22.28 4.00 10.71
N LEU A 5 21.00 4.11 10.32
CA LEU A 5 20.43 3.41 9.18
C LEU A 5 21.18 3.86 7.92
N ASP A 6 21.96 2.97 7.36
CA ASP A 6 22.69 3.23 6.13
C ASP A 6 21.67 3.25 4.97
N THR A 7 21.55 4.37 4.28
CA THR A 7 20.60 4.56 3.18
C THR A 7 20.73 3.51 2.07
N LYS A 8 21.88 2.85 1.95
CA LYS A 8 22.09 1.71 1.05
C LYS A 8 21.41 0.41 1.52
N SER A 9 21.06 0.30 2.81
CA SER A 9 20.37 -0.88 3.36
C SER A 9 18.84 -0.78 3.24
N LEU A 10 18.30 0.40 2.89
CA LEU A 10 16.86 0.64 2.78
C LEU A 10 16.23 0.00 1.53
N MET A 11 17.00 -0.33 0.51
CA MET A 11 16.50 -0.98 -0.71
C MET A 11 17.14 -2.36 -0.88
N ASP A 12 16.76 -3.30 -0.03
CA ASP A 12 17.05 -4.70 -0.32
C ASP A 12 16.05 -5.22 -1.36
N PHE A 13 16.45 -5.15 -2.65
CA PHE A 13 15.64 -5.62 -3.79
C PHE A 13 15.12 -7.06 -3.61
N ARG A 14 15.81 -7.87 -2.84
CA ARG A 14 15.40 -9.24 -2.55
C ARG A 14 14.15 -9.26 -1.66
N LEU A 15 14.13 -8.46 -0.60
CA LEU A 15 12.97 -8.34 0.29
C LEU A 15 11.81 -7.65 -0.42
N LEU A 16 12.08 -6.56 -1.13
CA LEU A 16 11.09 -5.84 -1.93
C LEU A 16 10.38 -6.78 -2.91
N ARG A 17 11.15 -7.60 -3.66
CA ARG A 17 10.58 -8.60 -4.56
C ARG A 17 9.69 -9.59 -3.82
N THR A 18 10.10 -10.04 -2.64
CA THR A 18 9.32 -10.98 -1.83
C THR A 18 8.01 -10.38 -1.34
N MET A 19 7.99 -9.07 -1.03
CA MET A 19 6.77 -8.33 -0.65
C MET A 19 5.83 -8.10 -1.85
N VAL A 20 6.37 -7.92 -3.05
CA VAL A 20 5.57 -7.69 -4.26
C VAL A 20 4.93 -8.97 -4.80
N ILE A 21 5.55 -10.14 -4.59
CA ILE A 21 5.04 -11.43 -5.10
C ILE A 21 3.55 -11.66 -4.77
N PRO A 22 3.04 -11.48 -3.54
CA PRO A 22 1.63 -11.71 -3.25
C PRO A 22 0.71 -10.57 -3.73
N VAL A 23 1.24 -9.39 -3.99
CA VAL A 23 0.47 -8.23 -4.46
C VAL A 23 -0.01 -8.44 -5.90
N ILE A 24 0.89 -8.90 -6.80
CA ILE A 24 0.57 -9.05 -8.22
C ILE A 24 -0.62 -9.99 -8.43
N PRO A 25 -0.64 -11.24 -7.92
CA PRO A 25 -1.78 -12.14 -8.11
C PRO A 25 -3.07 -11.63 -7.49
N ALA A 26 -3.01 -10.86 -6.39
CA ALA A 26 -4.20 -10.26 -5.80
C ALA A 26 -4.92 -9.31 -6.77
N TYR A 27 -4.19 -8.64 -7.65
CA TYR A 27 -4.78 -7.76 -8.67
C TYR A 27 -5.55 -8.49 -9.78
N PHE A 28 -5.39 -9.80 -9.97
CA PHE A 28 -6.29 -10.57 -10.84
C PHE A 28 -7.73 -10.60 -10.28
N LEU A 29 -7.88 -10.43 -8.96
CA LEU A 29 -9.19 -10.33 -8.32
C LEU A 29 -9.73 -8.89 -8.30
N TYR A 30 -8.97 -7.90 -8.77
CA TYR A 30 -9.32 -6.49 -8.72
C TYR A 30 -10.69 -6.17 -9.33
N ASN A 31 -10.99 -6.74 -10.49
CA ASN A 31 -12.29 -6.52 -11.14
C ASN A 31 -13.47 -7.05 -10.34
N THR A 32 -13.27 -8.18 -9.64
CA THR A 32 -14.29 -8.79 -8.79
C THR A 32 -14.51 -7.96 -7.51
N THR A 33 -13.42 -7.51 -6.89
CA THR A 33 -13.49 -6.72 -5.66
C THR A 33 -13.93 -5.29 -5.93
N ALA A 34 -13.62 -4.73 -7.09
CA ALA A 34 -14.09 -3.40 -7.51
C ALA A 34 -15.63 -3.33 -7.55
N GLY A 35 -16.31 -4.43 -7.88
CA GLY A 35 -17.77 -4.52 -7.81
C GLY A 35 -18.34 -4.35 -6.39
N LEU A 36 -17.56 -4.68 -5.36
CA LEU A 36 -17.98 -4.54 -3.95
C LEU A 36 -18.11 -3.08 -3.49
N VAL A 37 -17.51 -2.13 -4.22
CA VAL A 37 -17.64 -0.69 -3.93
C VAL A 37 -19.10 -0.23 -4.01
N SER A 38 -19.93 -0.84 -4.86
CA SER A 38 -21.35 -0.53 -4.97
C SER A 38 -22.17 -1.00 -3.75
N HIS A 39 -21.61 -1.90 -2.94
CA HIS A 39 -22.26 -2.43 -1.75
C HIS A 39 -21.76 -1.72 -0.49
N THR A 40 -22.49 -0.69 -0.03
CA THR A 40 -22.11 0.13 1.14
C THR A 40 -21.81 -0.69 2.39
N TRP A 41 -22.56 -1.77 2.65
CA TRP A 41 -22.32 -2.64 3.80
C TRP A 41 -20.96 -3.36 3.74
N ALA A 42 -20.54 -3.77 2.53
CA ALA A 42 -19.25 -4.44 2.35
C ALA A 42 -18.08 -3.47 2.60
N VAL A 43 -18.19 -2.24 2.06
CA VAL A 43 -17.21 -1.17 2.31
C VAL A 43 -17.13 -0.84 3.81
N ALA A 44 -18.27 -0.73 4.49
CA ALA A 44 -18.32 -0.47 5.93
C ALA A 44 -17.61 -1.58 6.74
N LEU A 45 -17.84 -2.86 6.38
CA LEU A 45 -17.19 -4.00 7.01
C LEU A 45 -15.66 -3.95 6.81
N PHE A 46 -15.20 -3.67 5.58
CA PHE A 46 -13.77 -3.56 5.29
C PHE A 46 -13.11 -2.37 5.99
N LEU A 47 -13.83 -1.25 6.16
CA LEU A 47 -13.33 -0.11 6.93
C LEU A 47 -13.16 -0.47 8.42
N ILE A 48 -14.10 -1.20 9.00
CA ILE A 48 -13.98 -1.70 10.39
C ILE A 48 -12.78 -2.64 10.50
N LEU A 49 -12.65 -3.60 9.57
CA LEU A 49 -11.53 -4.53 9.53
C LEU A 49 -10.19 -3.77 9.40
N ASN A 50 -10.14 -2.77 8.52
CA ASN A 50 -8.96 -1.91 8.36
C ASN A 50 -8.61 -1.17 9.66
N GLY A 51 -9.61 -0.63 10.36
CA GLY A 51 -9.42 0.02 11.66
C GLY A 51 -8.83 -0.95 12.69
N LEU A 52 -9.33 -2.19 12.77
CA LEU A 52 -8.78 -3.22 13.65
C LEU A 52 -7.33 -3.57 13.30
N ILE A 53 -7.02 -3.74 12.00
CA ILE A 53 -5.65 -4.02 11.54
C ILE A 53 -4.70 -2.88 11.94
N LEU A 54 -5.10 -1.63 11.74
CA LEU A 54 -4.28 -0.45 12.08
C LEU A 54 -4.12 -0.24 13.58
N TYR A 55 -5.02 -0.81 14.39
CA TYR A 55 -4.97 -0.71 15.84
C TYR A 55 -3.91 -1.64 16.46
N ILE A 56 -3.59 -2.75 15.80
CA ILE A 56 -2.63 -3.77 16.29
C ILE A 56 -1.26 -3.18 16.66
N PRO A 57 -0.59 -2.33 15.83
CA PRO A 57 0.74 -1.82 16.13
C PRO A 57 0.85 -0.97 17.39
N GLN A 58 -0.27 -0.45 17.92
CA GLN A 58 -0.25 0.38 19.12
C GLN A 58 0.14 -0.43 20.36
N TYR A 59 -0.21 -1.69 20.41
CA TYR A 59 0.07 -2.59 21.54
C TYR A 59 1.41 -3.32 21.41
N LEU A 60 2.05 -3.24 20.25
CA LEU A 60 3.30 -3.92 20.01
C LEU A 60 4.49 -2.97 20.22
N PRO A 61 5.54 -3.41 20.95
CA PRO A 61 6.78 -2.67 21.00
C PRO A 61 7.38 -2.54 19.59
N SER A 62 8.18 -1.50 19.35
CA SER A 62 8.93 -1.41 18.11
C SER A 62 9.87 -2.60 18.01
N GLY A 63 9.80 -3.31 16.90
CA GLY A 63 10.69 -4.43 16.63
C GLY A 63 12.13 -3.97 16.37
N ASN A 64 13.03 -4.93 16.31
CA ASN A 64 14.46 -4.71 16.06
C ASN A 64 14.92 -5.28 14.70
N LYS A 65 14.00 -5.90 13.94
CA LYS A 65 14.33 -6.46 12.63
C LYS A 65 14.49 -5.33 11.59
N ASP A 66 15.59 -5.42 10.87
CA ASP A 66 15.94 -4.56 9.74
C ASP A 66 16.10 -5.40 8.45
N SER A 67 16.59 -4.78 7.37
CA SER A 67 16.81 -5.45 6.08
C SER A 67 17.67 -6.71 6.16
N ARG A 68 18.57 -6.80 7.15
CA ARG A 68 19.53 -7.91 7.30
C ARG A 68 18.96 -9.06 8.11
N THR A 69 18.04 -8.77 9.03
CA THR A 69 17.48 -9.73 9.99
C THR A 69 16.09 -10.21 9.60
N MET A 70 15.44 -9.54 8.66
CA MET A 70 14.16 -9.98 8.09
C MET A 70 14.31 -11.26 7.28
N SER A 71 13.41 -12.21 7.54
CA SER A 71 13.27 -13.44 6.76
C SER A 71 12.47 -13.23 5.49
N ARG A 72 12.56 -14.16 4.53
CA ARG A 72 11.66 -14.14 3.35
C ARG A 72 10.19 -14.34 3.72
N VAL A 73 9.94 -15.08 4.79
CA VAL A 73 8.57 -15.30 5.29
C VAL A 73 7.98 -14.01 5.83
N ASP A 74 8.76 -13.22 6.59
CA ASP A 74 8.32 -11.89 7.04
C ASP A 74 7.95 -11.01 5.84
N GLY A 75 8.79 -11.01 4.78
CA GLY A 75 8.51 -10.27 3.55
C GLY A 75 7.23 -10.72 2.84
N LEU A 76 6.97 -12.03 2.75
CA LEU A 76 5.74 -12.57 2.17
C LEU A 76 4.51 -12.17 2.99
N LEU A 77 4.57 -12.27 4.32
CA LEU A 77 3.47 -11.87 5.20
C LEU A 77 3.15 -10.37 5.07
N ILE A 78 4.18 -9.53 5.05
CA ILE A 78 4.02 -8.08 4.82
C ILE A 78 3.40 -7.83 3.45
N GLY A 79 3.87 -8.53 2.42
CA GLY A 79 3.32 -8.45 1.07
C GLY A 79 1.85 -8.89 0.98
N LEU A 80 1.42 -9.89 1.76
CA LEU A 80 0.00 -10.25 1.89
C LEU A 80 -0.81 -9.08 2.47
N GLY A 81 -0.24 -8.32 3.43
CA GLY A 81 -0.85 -7.07 3.89
C GLY A 81 -1.06 -6.07 2.76
N GLY A 82 -0.05 -5.93 1.88
CA GLY A 82 -0.16 -5.10 0.66
C GLY A 82 -1.23 -5.60 -0.31
N ALA A 83 -1.38 -6.91 -0.45
CA ALA A 83 -2.41 -7.54 -1.28
C ALA A 83 -3.84 -7.23 -0.82
N LEU A 84 -4.05 -6.96 0.47
CA LEU A 84 -5.36 -6.53 0.99
C LEU A 84 -5.82 -5.18 0.42
N SER A 85 -4.93 -4.40 -0.21
CA SER A 85 -5.30 -3.14 -0.89
C SER A 85 -6.31 -3.31 -2.03
N VAL A 86 -6.48 -4.54 -2.52
CA VAL A 86 -7.51 -4.88 -3.52
C VAL A 86 -8.93 -4.77 -2.93
N LEU A 87 -9.07 -4.87 -1.60
CA LEU A 87 -10.36 -4.73 -0.92
C LEU A 87 -10.73 -3.26 -0.72
N PRO A 88 -11.93 -2.81 -1.12
CA PRO A 88 -12.33 -1.42 -0.99
C PRO A 88 -12.43 -1.01 0.49
N GLY A 89 -11.71 0.04 0.87
CA GLY A 89 -11.67 0.53 2.26
C GLY A 89 -10.51 0.00 3.09
N VAL A 90 -9.70 -0.93 2.57
CA VAL A 90 -8.51 -1.42 3.27
C VAL A 90 -7.26 -0.70 2.78
N SER A 91 -6.48 -0.16 3.73
CA SER A 91 -5.18 0.47 3.45
C SER A 91 -4.08 -0.59 3.32
N GLY A 92 -3.60 -0.86 2.12
CA GLY A 92 -2.49 -1.78 1.90
C GLY A 92 -1.21 -1.37 2.63
N ILE A 93 -0.86 -0.07 2.59
CA ILE A 93 0.32 0.46 3.31
C ILE A 93 0.14 0.26 4.82
N GLY A 94 -1.04 0.61 5.36
CA GLY A 94 -1.34 0.42 6.78
C GLY A 94 -1.28 -1.04 7.21
N ALA A 95 -1.86 -1.95 6.42
CA ALA A 95 -1.82 -3.39 6.68
C ALA A 95 -0.38 -3.93 6.65
N MET A 96 0.46 -3.48 5.70
CA MET A 96 1.88 -3.86 5.64
C MET A 96 2.65 -3.42 6.88
N VAL A 97 2.43 -2.20 7.36
CA VAL A 97 3.08 -1.68 8.58
C VAL A 97 2.61 -2.48 9.80
N SER A 98 1.32 -2.80 9.88
CA SER A 98 0.75 -3.57 10.99
C SER A 98 1.32 -4.98 11.04
N ILE A 99 1.32 -5.69 9.91
CA ILE A 99 1.90 -7.03 9.83
C ILE A 99 3.41 -6.99 10.06
N GLY A 100 4.12 -5.99 9.54
CA GLY A 100 5.53 -5.77 9.81
C GLY A 100 5.82 -5.63 11.31
N SER A 101 4.97 -4.89 12.03
CA SER A 101 5.07 -4.75 13.49
C SER A 101 4.86 -6.07 14.22
N VAL A 102 3.88 -6.89 13.76
CA VAL A 102 3.65 -8.25 14.30
C VAL A 102 4.86 -9.16 14.04
N CYS A 103 5.50 -9.04 12.88
CA CYS A 103 6.72 -9.79 12.55
C CYS A 103 7.96 -9.30 13.32
N GLY A 104 7.84 -8.27 14.16
CA GLY A 104 8.94 -7.69 14.92
C GLY A 104 9.89 -6.82 14.09
N VAL A 105 9.40 -6.25 12.99
CA VAL A 105 10.14 -5.28 12.17
C VAL A 105 10.11 -3.92 12.83
N ASP A 106 11.20 -3.16 12.74
CA ASP A 106 11.23 -1.76 13.18
C ASP A 106 10.16 -0.95 12.44
N LYS A 107 9.37 -0.16 13.19
CA LYS A 107 8.21 0.57 12.66
C LYS A 107 8.58 1.54 11.55
N LYS A 108 9.71 2.24 11.69
CA LYS A 108 10.20 3.17 10.67
C LYS A 108 10.59 2.42 9.39
N TYR A 109 11.32 1.33 9.55
CA TYR A 109 11.71 0.48 8.43
C TYR A 109 10.50 -0.16 7.73
N ALA A 110 9.51 -0.64 8.50
CA ALA A 110 8.26 -1.18 7.96
C ALA A 110 7.49 -0.15 7.14
N LEU A 111 7.42 1.12 7.61
CA LEU A 111 6.77 2.21 6.91
C LEU A 111 7.49 2.56 5.58
N GLU A 112 8.81 2.67 5.61
CA GLU A 112 9.60 2.98 4.41
C GLU A 112 9.44 1.90 3.32
N ASN A 113 9.47 0.63 3.72
CA ASN A 113 9.20 -0.49 2.80
C ASN A 113 7.77 -0.48 2.28
N ALA A 114 6.78 -0.26 3.15
CA ALA A 114 5.38 -0.18 2.76
C ALA A 114 5.12 0.95 1.76
N MET A 115 5.75 2.11 1.94
CA MET A 115 5.68 3.22 0.98
C MET A 115 6.29 2.83 -0.38
N THR A 116 7.44 2.14 -0.38
CA THR A 116 8.10 1.70 -1.61
C THR A 116 7.25 0.67 -2.37
N VAL A 117 6.68 -0.32 -1.66
CA VAL A 117 5.74 -1.29 -2.25
C VAL A 117 4.45 -0.59 -2.68
N GLY A 118 4.02 0.45 -1.97
CA GLY A 118 2.87 1.29 -2.32
C GLY A 118 2.98 1.90 -3.73
N ILE A 119 4.18 2.23 -4.19
CA ILE A 119 4.41 2.69 -5.57
C ILE A 119 4.06 1.56 -6.56
N VAL A 120 4.48 0.34 -6.27
CA VAL A 120 4.16 -0.83 -7.11
C VAL A 120 2.66 -1.10 -7.11
N ILE A 121 2.01 -1.03 -5.94
CA ILE A 121 0.57 -1.16 -5.79
C ILE A 121 -0.15 -0.12 -6.67
N SER A 122 0.23 1.15 -6.57
CA SER A 122 -0.35 2.23 -7.37
C SER A 122 -0.16 2.00 -8.88
N ALA A 123 1.02 1.53 -9.30
CA ALA A 123 1.27 1.20 -10.70
C ALA A 123 0.37 0.05 -11.19
N CYS A 124 0.20 -1.01 -10.39
CA CYS A 124 -0.72 -2.10 -10.72
C CYS A 124 -2.16 -1.61 -10.83
N THR A 125 -2.62 -0.74 -9.93
CA THR A 125 -3.96 -0.14 -9.99
C THR A 125 -4.16 0.63 -11.27
N VAL A 126 -3.22 1.52 -11.63
CA VAL A 126 -3.29 2.30 -12.89
C VAL A 126 -3.37 1.39 -14.11
N VAL A 127 -2.55 0.33 -14.16
CA VAL A 127 -2.59 -0.63 -15.28
C VAL A 127 -3.96 -1.31 -15.35
N CYS A 128 -4.50 -1.78 -14.23
CA CYS A 128 -5.82 -2.41 -14.19
C CYS A 128 -6.93 -1.46 -14.63
N ASP A 129 -6.90 -0.20 -14.18
CA ASP A 129 -7.91 0.80 -14.54
C ASP A 129 -7.81 1.17 -16.02
N VAL A 130 -6.60 1.34 -16.58
CA VAL A 130 -6.40 1.59 -18.02
C VAL A 130 -6.93 0.42 -18.86
N LEU A 131 -6.62 -0.82 -18.49
CA LEU A 131 -7.13 -2.01 -19.20
C LEU A 131 -8.65 -2.10 -19.11
N ARG A 132 -9.24 -1.74 -17.98
CA ARG A 132 -10.69 -1.71 -17.79
C ARG A 132 -11.35 -0.66 -18.70
N ILE A 133 -10.81 0.56 -18.73
CA ILE A 133 -11.32 1.65 -19.59
C ILE A 133 -11.17 1.26 -21.07
N ALA A 134 -10.03 0.71 -21.47
CA ALA A 134 -9.80 0.26 -22.84
C ALA A 134 -10.79 -0.85 -23.27
N GLY A 135 -11.16 -1.74 -22.35
CA GLY A 135 -12.13 -2.81 -22.58
C GLY A 135 -13.60 -2.36 -22.62
N SER A 136 -13.93 -1.26 -21.92
CA SER A 136 -15.30 -0.69 -21.91
C SER A 136 -15.61 0.24 -23.08
N GLY A 137 -14.63 0.54 -23.91
CA GLY A 137 -14.73 1.51 -25.01
C GLY A 137 -14.49 2.94 -24.53
N LEU A 138 -13.93 3.76 -25.42
CA LEU A 138 -13.63 5.18 -25.14
C LEU A 138 -14.87 6.08 -25.40
N GLU A 139 -16.05 5.48 -25.56
CA GLU A 139 -17.30 6.20 -25.77
C GLU A 139 -17.64 7.00 -24.50
N GLY A 140 -17.49 8.33 -24.58
CA GLY A 140 -17.75 9.25 -23.47
C GLY A 140 -16.55 10.02 -22.96
N LEU A 141 -15.35 9.84 -23.50
CA LEU A 141 -14.20 10.69 -23.21
C LEU A 141 -14.40 12.08 -23.83
N THR A 142 -15.00 12.98 -23.04
CA THR A 142 -15.12 14.39 -23.40
C THR A 142 -13.85 15.13 -23.01
N PHE A 143 -13.46 16.17 -23.77
CA PHE A 143 -12.30 17.00 -23.45
C PHE A 143 -12.34 17.57 -22.01
N SER A 144 -13.51 17.97 -21.53
CA SER A 144 -13.70 18.42 -20.15
C SER A 144 -13.38 17.33 -19.11
N LEU A 145 -13.69 16.07 -19.42
CA LEU A 145 -13.39 14.93 -18.54
C LEU A 145 -11.90 14.66 -18.47
N VAL A 146 -11.20 14.73 -19.59
CA VAL A 146 -9.72 14.59 -19.63
C VAL A 146 -9.06 15.70 -18.81
N LEU A 147 -9.54 16.95 -18.93
CA LEU A 147 -9.03 18.07 -18.15
C LEU A 147 -9.28 17.88 -16.65
N ALA A 148 -10.46 17.37 -16.28
CA ALA A 148 -10.77 17.03 -14.89
C ALA A 148 -9.85 15.94 -14.32
N TYR A 149 -9.54 14.90 -15.09
CA TYR A 149 -8.60 13.85 -14.66
C TYR A 149 -7.17 14.38 -14.51
N LEU A 150 -6.71 15.26 -15.42
CA LEU A 150 -5.41 15.90 -15.28
C LEU A 150 -5.35 16.79 -14.03
N GLY A 151 -6.40 17.56 -13.75
CA GLY A 151 -6.51 18.36 -12.53
C GLY A 151 -6.48 17.50 -11.26
N ALA A 152 -7.23 16.40 -11.25
CA ALA A 152 -7.25 15.46 -10.15
C ALA A 152 -5.86 14.79 -9.94
N ALA A 153 -5.16 14.43 -11.01
CA ALA A 153 -3.81 13.87 -10.95
C ALA A 153 -2.80 14.86 -10.34
N LEU A 154 -2.84 16.12 -10.75
CA LEU A 154 -2.01 17.18 -10.17
C LEU A 154 -2.33 17.40 -8.70
N ALA A 155 -3.61 17.51 -8.33
CA ALA A 155 -4.04 17.65 -6.95
C ALA A 155 -3.57 16.47 -6.08
N SER A 156 -3.70 15.24 -6.57
CA SER A 156 -3.21 14.03 -5.90
C SER A 156 -1.70 14.03 -5.74
N PHE A 157 -0.95 14.50 -6.74
CA PHE A 157 0.50 14.59 -6.66
C PHE A 157 0.94 15.54 -5.54
N PHE A 158 0.42 16.76 -5.52
CA PHE A 158 0.77 17.73 -4.48
C PHE A 158 0.25 17.31 -3.09
N GLY A 159 -0.97 16.78 -3.01
CA GLY A 159 -1.54 16.24 -1.79
C GLY A 159 -0.72 15.07 -1.23
N GLY A 160 -0.25 14.18 -2.10
CA GLY A 160 0.62 13.06 -1.75
C GLY A 160 1.96 13.51 -1.21
N LEU A 161 2.62 14.50 -1.85
CA LEU A 161 3.87 15.07 -1.36
C LEU A 161 3.71 15.69 0.05
N LEU A 162 2.62 16.41 0.27
CA LEU A 162 2.30 16.99 1.56
C LEU A 162 2.04 15.89 2.61
N GLY A 163 1.25 14.88 2.24
CA GLY A 163 0.93 13.74 3.11
C GLY A 163 2.17 12.98 3.56
N VAL A 164 3.14 12.74 2.65
CA VAL A 164 4.41 12.09 3.01
C VAL A 164 5.22 12.94 3.97
N LYS A 165 5.26 14.27 3.79
CA LYS A 165 5.96 15.17 4.71
C LYS A 165 5.33 15.15 6.11
N VAL A 166 4.00 15.23 6.19
CA VAL A 166 3.27 15.19 7.46
C VAL A 166 3.47 13.85 8.16
N LEU A 167 3.37 12.75 7.43
CA LEU A 167 3.54 11.41 7.98
C LEU A 167 4.95 11.20 8.56
N ARG A 168 5.98 11.67 7.86
CA ARG A 168 7.36 11.62 8.38
C ARG A 168 7.53 12.43 9.64
N ALA A 169 6.97 13.64 9.70
CA ALA A 169 7.05 14.50 10.88
C ALA A 169 6.32 13.91 12.11
N ILE A 170 5.31 13.07 11.91
CA ILE A 170 4.59 12.39 13.01
C ILE A 170 5.38 11.17 13.53
N VAL A 171 6.13 10.49 12.64
CA VAL A 171 6.86 9.25 12.97
C VAL A 171 8.27 9.53 13.52
N GLU A 172 8.84 10.71 13.22
CA GLU A 172 10.12 11.19 13.78
C GLU A 172 9.96 11.79 15.16
#